data_c0326dea44346f80f489ef19a317735b
#
_entry.id   c0326dea44346f80f489ef19a317735b
#
_cell.length_a   1.000
_cell.length_b   1.000
_cell.length_c   1.000
_cell.angle_alpha   90.00
_cell.angle_beta   90.00
_cell.angle_gamma   90.00
#
_symmetry.space_group_name_H-M   'P 1'
#
loop_
_entity.id
_entity.type
_entity.pdbx_description
1 polymer ?
#
loop_
_entity_poly.entity_id
_entity_poly.type
_entity_poly.pdbx_seq_one_letter_code
_entity_poly.pdbx_strand_id
1 'polypeptide(L)'
;RVWDFPTSILQRKMVFVYTKTLLAQMRTPFELQNDFSVAILGLSKFFREDVAVTAQTMQIGNRPCRIYGEAHAEYLLLQMTGEHELQSIDNEVVAIAQSGQNFLFAAIPVESWYDALSPWEAPAVWGKQGFGGKATETLCFLTEQVIPTLKQQYPLPENVKIILGGYSLAGLFALWASTQTNLFYGVAAASPSVWFPGWMEFERQHPIQAQHIYLSLGDKEEHTKNTVMAAVGDDIRTLHSRLTARGADCTLEWNSGGHFKDADLRTAKAFQWVIEEHA
;
A
#
# COMPACT_ATOMS: atom_id res chain seq x y z
N ARG A 1 -43.99 -17.60 -2.97
CA ARG A 1 -42.61 -18.07 -3.24
C ARG A 1 -41.99 -17.10 -4.20
N VAL A 2 -41.06 -16.27 -3.68
CA VAL A 2 -40.27 -15.32 -4.45
C VAL A 2 -39.13 -16.14 -5.06
N TRP A 3 -38.96 -16.07 -6.37
CA TRP A 3 -37.87 -16.70 -7.09
C TRP A 3 -36.67 -15.74 -7.05
N ASP A 4 -35.66 -16.09 -6.27
CA ASP A 4 -34.32 -15.46 -6.37
C ASP A 4 -33.63 -15.94 -7.65
N PHE A 5 -33.58 -15.07 -8.66
CA PHE A 5 -32.74 -15.28 -9.82
C PHE A 5 -31.36 -14.70 -9.55
N PRO A 6 -30.26 -15.44 -9.83
CA PRO A 6 -28.91 -14.88 -9.67
C PRO A 6 -28.74 -13.69 -10.61
N THR A 7 -28.31 -12.57 -10.03
CA THR A 7 -28.07 -11.27 -10.69
C THR A 7 -27.19 -11.36 -11.94
N SER A 8 -26.31 -12.37 -12.03
CA SER A 8 -25.41 -12.63 -13.16
C SER A 8 -26.09 -12.90 -14.50
N ILE A 9 -27.31 -13.50 -14.51
CA ILE A 9 -28.01 -13.86 -15.76
C ILE A 9 -28.74 -12.64 -16.36
N LEU A 10 -29.27 -11.74 -15.53
CA LEU A 10 -29.90 -10.50 -15.99
C LEU A 10 -28.87 -9.52 -16.61
N GLN A 11 -27.69 -9.43 -16.01
CA GLN A 11 -26.58 -8.62 -16.54
C GLN A 11 -26.11 -9.14 -17.91
N ARG A 12 -25.93 -10.44 -18.08
CA ARG A 12 -25.55 -11.04 -19.38
C ARG A 12 -26.60 -10.81 -20.48
N LYS A 13 -27.89 -10.84 -20.13
CA LYS A 13 -28.97 -10.57 -21.11
C LYS A 13 -29.04 -9.09 -21.49
N MET A 14 -28.78 -8.15 -20.57
CA MET A 14 -28.76 -6.72 -20.88
C MET A 14 -27.59 -6.37 -21.82
N VAL A 15 -26.41 -6.92 -21.61
CA VAL A 15 -25.24 -6.72 -22.49
C VAL A 15 -25.53 -7.24 -23.91
N PHE A 16 -26.13 -8.41 -24.01
CA PHE A 16 -26.46 -8.99 -25.32
C PHE A 16 -27.52 -8.18 -26.10
N VAL A 17 -28.45 -7.56 -25.41
CA VAL A 17 -29.45 -6.67 -26.01
C VAL A 17 -28.81 -5.33 -26.44
N TYR A 18 -27.94 -4.76 -25.61
CA TYR A 18 -27.29 -3.48 -25.90
C TYR A 18 -26.30 -3.58 -27.07
N THR A 19 -25.49 -4.65 -27.13
CA THR A 19 -24.61 -4.92 -28.28
C THR A 19 -25.37 -5.15 -29.58
N LYS A 20 -26.49 -5.88 -29.55
CA LYS A 20 -27.34 -6.05 -30.74
C LYS A 20 -27.96 -4.74 -31.24
N THR A 21 -28.34 -3.86 -30.34
CA THR A 21 -28.94 -2.57 -30.70
C THR A 21 -27.89 -1.62 -31.28
N LEU A 22 -26.68 -1.60 -30.74
CA LEU A 22 -25.56 -0.79 -31.26
C LEU A 22 -25.12 -1.28 -32.66
N LEU A 23 -24.98 -2.59 -32.84
CA LEU A 23 -24.62 -3.20 -34.14
C LEU A 23 -25.67 -2.94 -35.23
N ALA A 24 -26.94 -2.77 -34.87
CA ALA A 24 -28.02 -2.49 -35.83
C ALA A 24 -28.06 -1.02 -36.30
N GLN A 25 -27.35 -0.10 -35.64
CA GLN A 25 -27.33 1.34 -35.96
C GLN A 25 -26.09 1.77 -36.77
N MET A 26 -25.08 0.91 -36.95
CA MET A 26 -23.83 1.24 -37.66
C MET A 26 -23.96 1.12 -39.17
N ARG A 27 -23.57 2.15 -39.89
CA ARG A 27 -23.78 2.29 -41.36
C ARG A 27 -22.57 2.01 -42.26
N THR A 28 -21.33 1.90 -41.72
CA THR A 28 -20.14 1.66 -42.58
C THR A 28 -19.05 0.82 -41.86
N PRO A 29 -18.20 0.04 -42.58
CA PRO A 29 -17.11 -0.75 -42.01
C PRO A 29 -15.98 0.04 -41.35
N PHE A 30 -15.83 1.32 -41.68
CA PHE A 30 -14.77 2.18 -41.14
C PHE A 30 -15.10 2.74 -39.74
N GLU A 31 -16.36 2.95 -39.45
CA GLU A 31 -16.84 3.36 -38.11
C GLU A 31 -16.73 2.22 -37.08
N LEU A 32 -16.80 0.97 -37.55
CA LEU A 32 -16.68 -0.20 -36.68
C LEU A 32 -15.34 -0.31 -35.93
N GLN A 33 -14.24 0.14 -36.47
CA GLN A 33 -12.91 -0.05 -35.86
C GLN A 33 -12.60 0.96 -34.75
N ASN A 34 -13.07 2.19 -34.90
CA ASN A 34 -12.85 3.24 -33.88
C ASN A 34 -13.89 3.18 -32.74
N ASP A 35 -15.16 2.91 -33.08
CA ASP A 35 -16.22 2.81 -32.07
C ASP A 35 -16.14 1.52 -31.23
N PHE A 36 -15.60 0.42 -31.79
CA PHE A 36 -15.37 -0.81 -31.03
C PHE A 36 -14.31 -0.61 -29.95
N SER A 37 -13.26 0.14 -30.21
CA SER A 37 -12.23 0.47 -29.22
C SER A 37 -12.77 1.38 -28.11
N VAL A 38 -13.61 2.37 -28.47
CA VAL A 38 -14.26 3.26 -27.51
C VAL A 38 -15.36 2.54 -26.72
N ALA A 39 -16.11 1.65 -27.38
CA ALA A 39 -17.15 0.84 -26.72
C ALA A 39 -16.52 -0.21 -25.77
N ILE A 40 -15.40 -0.84 -26.14
CA ILE A 40 -14.66 -1.76 -25.28
C ILE A 40 -14.03 -1.00 -24.09
N LEU A 41 -13.45 0.18 -24.30
CA LEU A 41 -12.94 1.03 -23.25
C LEU A 41 -14.06 1.58 -22.34
N GLY A 42 -15.23 1.90 -22.90
CA GLY A 42 -16.42 2.28 -22.13
C GLY A 42 -17.01 1.12 -21.33
N LEU A 43 -17.07 -0.07 -21.93
CA LEU A 43 -17.57 -1.28 -21.27
C LEU A 43 -16.59 -1.80 -20.22
N SER A 44 -15.28 -1.69 -20.41
CA SER A 44 -14.28 -2.04 -19.39
C SER A 44 -14.35 -1.13 -18.15
N LYS A 45 -14.81 0.11 -18.28
CA LYS A 45 -15.12 1.01 -17.15
C LYS A 45 -16.44 0.66 -16.45
N PHE A 46 -17.42 0.06 -17.15
CA PHE A 46 -18.73 -0.31 -16.60
C PHE A 46 -18.75 -1.74 -16.00
N PHE A 47 -17.83 -2.61 -16.39
CA PHE A 47 -17.70 -4.00 -15.91
C PHE A 47 -16.50 -4.22 -14.99
N ARG A 48 -15.98 -3.19 -14.34
CA ARG A 48 -15.28 -3.44 -13.08
C ARG A 48 -16.37 -3.84 -12.09
N GLU A 49 -16.55 -5.16 -11.90
CA GLU A 49 -17.24 -5.67 -10.72
C GLU A 49 -16.68 -4.90 -9.53
N ASP A 50 -17.57 -4.35 -8.70
CA ASP A 50 -17.18 -3.83 -7.41
C ASP A 50 -16.44 -4.98 -6.72
N VAL A 51 -15.12 -4.90 -6.63
CA VAL A 51 -14.31 -5.89 -5.93
C VAL A 51 -14.71 -5.75 -4.48
N ALA A 52 -15.66 -6.59 -4.05
CA ALA A 52 -16.07 -6.64 -2.67
C ALA A 52 -14.92 -7.22 -1.86
N VAL A 53 -14.06 -6.35 -1.36
CA VAL A 53 -12.94 -6.73 -0.51
C VAL A 53 -13.49 -6.99 0.87
N THR A 54 -13.61 -8.26 1.25
CA THR A 54 -14.14 -8.66 2.55
C THR A 54 -12.99 -8.84 3.54
N ALA A 55 -13.04 -8.07 4.63
CA ALA A 55 -12.11 -8.22 5.73
C ALA A 55 -12.44 -9.44 6.59
N GLN A 56 -11.41 -10.20 6.96
CA GLN A 56 -11.47 -11.17 8.04
C GLN A 56 -10.65 -10.67 9.23
N THR A 57 -11.17 -10.78 10.45
CA THR A 57 -10.38 -10.49 11.64
C THR A 57 -9.71 -11.77 12.13
N MET A 58 -8.39 -11.75 12.19
CA MET A 58 -7.57 -12.84 12.70
C MET A 58 -6.80 -12.40 13.92
N GLN A 59 -6.93 -13.15 15.02
CA GLN A 59 -6.12 -12.91 16.21
C GLN A 59 -4.71 -13.49 16.00
N ILE A 60 -3.69 -12.62 15.99
CA ILE A 60 -2.28 -13.02 15.92
C ILE A 60 -1.58 -12.49 17.15
N GLY A 61 -1.12 -13.39 18.02
CA GLY A 61 -0.71 -13.03 19.38
C GLY A 61 -1.84 -12.34 20.13
N ASN A 62 -1.59 -11.13 20.63
CA ASN A 62 -2.58 -10.30 21.33
C ASN A 62 -3.24 -9.24 20.41
N ARG A 63 -3.05 -9.29 19.09
CA ARG A 63 -3.51 -8.24 18.15
C ARG A 63 -4.57 -8.75 17.20
N PRO A 64 -5.73 -8.06 17.09
CA PRO A 64 -6.77 -8.38 16.11
C PRO A 64 -6.40 -7.79 14.73
N CYS A 65 -5.69 -8.56 13.92
CA CYS A 65 -5.29 -8.15 12.57
C CYS A 65 -6.47 -8.26 11.59
N ARG A 66 -6.60 -7.30 10.67
CA ARG A 66 -7.54 -7.39 9.55
C ARG A 66 -6.83 -7.95 8.33
N ILE A 67 -7.38 -9.03 7.78
CA ILE A 67 -6.82 -9.73 6.63
C ILE A 67 -7.77 -9.60 5.45
N TYR A 68 -7.24 -9.26 4.28
CA TYR A 68 -7.97 -9.07 3.03
C TYR A 68 -7.30 -9.86 1.92
N GLY A 69 -8.08 -10.33 0.96
CA GLY A 69 -7.58 -11.07 -0.17
C GLY A 69 -7.79 -12.58 -0.02
N GLU A 70 -7.18 -13.33 -0.92
CA GLU A 70 -7.45 -14.74 -1.10
C GLU A 70 -6.20 -15.61 -0.94
N ALA A 71 -6.44 -16.92 -0.95
CA ALA A 71 -5.40 -17.94 -1.02
C ALA A 71 -4.59 -17.84 -2.33
N HIS A 72 -3.36 -18.36 -2.31
CA HIS A 72 -2.44 -18.37 -3.45
C HIS A 72 -1.99 -16.99 -3.97
N ALA A 73 -2.01 -15.99 -3.10
CA ALA A 73 -1.52 -14.66 -3.41
C ALA A 73 -0.02 -14.66 -3.75
N GLU A 74 0.37 -13.95 -4.80
CA GLU A 74 1.78 -13.77 -5.18
C GLU A 74 2.48 -12.75 -4.31
N TYR A 75 1.71 -11.83 -3.73
CA TYR A 75 2.19 -10.75 -2.86
C TYR A 75 1.55 -10.83 -1.48
N LEU A 76 2.38 -10.72 -0.44
CA LEU A 76 1.94 -10.53 0.95
C LEU A 76 2.24 -9.08 1.35
N LEU A 77 1.19 -8.27 1.47
CA LEU A 77 1.28 -6.86 1.82
C LEU A 77 1.05 -6.71 3.33
N LEU A 78 1.98 -6.09 4.02
CA LEU A 78 1.95 -5.88 5.46
C LEU A 78 1.93 -4.39 5.78
N GLN A 79 1.01 -3.96 6.64
CA GLN A 79 0.91 -2.56 7.07
C GLN A 79 0.67 -2.48 8.56
N MET A 80 1.53 -1.69 9.23
CA MET A 80 1.27 -1.31 10.61
C MET A 80 0.22 -0.20 10.64
N THR A 81 -0.79 -0.33 11.51
CA THR A 81 -1.93 0.59 11.57
C THR A 81 -2.18 1.10 12.98
N GLY A 82 -2.52 2.38 13.10
CA GLY A 82 -3.16 2.96 14.26
C GLY A 82 -4.69 2.98 14.10
N GLU A 83 -5.39 3.59 15.06
CA GLU A 83 -6.86 3.70 15.01
C GLU A 83 -7.37 4.49 13.81
N HIS A 84 -6.64 5.52 13.37
CA HIS A 84 -7.04 6.37 12.25
C HIS A 84 -6.93 5.64 10.92
N GLU A 85 -5.83 4.91 10.70
CA GLU A 85 -5.61 4.14 9.49
C GLU A 85 -6.64 3.01 9.37
N LEU A 86 -7.00 2.36 10.48
CA LEU A 86 -8.02 1.31 10.49
C LEU A 86 -9.41 1.76 10.03
N GLN A 87 -9.73 3.07 10.13
CA GLN A 87 -11.01 3.61 9.66
C GLN A 87 -11.09 3.70 8.13
N SER A 88 -9.96 3.91 7.46
CA SER A 88 -9.86 4.07 6.01
C SER A 88 -9.25 2.87 5.27
N ILE A 89 -8.88 1.81 6.00
CA ILE A 89 -8.18 0.66 5.44
C ILE A 89 -8.99 -0.07 4.35
N ASP A 90 -10.30 -0.12 4.46
CA ASP A 90 -11.17 -0.74 3.45
C ASP A 90 -11.07 0.01 2.11
N ASN A 91 -11.05 1.35 2.13
CA ASN A 91 -10.87 2.19 0.93
C ASN A 91 -9.48 1.98 0.31
N GLU A 92 -8.46 1.89 1.16
CA GLU A 92 -7.09 1.64 0.73
C GLU A 92 -6.97 0.29 0.02
N VAL A 93 -7.50 -0.78 0.60
CA VAL A 93 -7.44 -2.13 0.01
C VAL A 93 -8.26 -2.22 -1.27
N VAL A 94 -9.44 -1.59 -1.34
CA VAL A 94 -10.21 -1.46 -2.59
C VAL A 94 -9.41 -0.77 -3.68
N ALA A 95 -8.67 0.29 -3.33
CA ALA A 95 -7.80 0.97 -4.29
C ALA A 95 -6.64 0.05 -4.74
N ILE A 96 -5.96 -0.66 -3.83
CA ILE A 96 -4.90 -1.61 -4.18
C ILE A 96 -5.42 -2.69 -5.14
N ALA A 97 -6.62 -3.21 -4.90
CA ALA A 97 -7.24 -4.25 -5.75
C ALA A 97 -7.48 -3.80 -7.20
N GLN A 98 -7.49 -2.49 -7.47
CA GLN A 98 -7.58 -1.95 -8.84
C GLN A 98 -6.34 -2.24 -9.69
N SER A 99 -5.21 -2.62 -9.10
CA SER A 99 -4.03 -3.10 -9.84
C SER A 99 -4.32 -4.39 -10.62
N GLY A 100 -5.32 -5.16 -10.19
CA GLY A 100 -5.63 -6.49 -10.76
C GLY A 100 -4.65 -7.59 -10.36
N GLN A 101 -3.69 -7.30 -9.48
CA GLN A 101 -2.74 -8.27 -8.96
C GLN A 101 -3.35 -9.10 -7.82
N ASN A 102 -2.89 -10.33 -7.65
CA ASN A 102 -3.35 -11.22 -6.60
C ASN A 102 -2.49 -11.03 -5.34
N PHE A 103 -3.08 -10.51 -4.28
CA PHE A 103 -2.40 -10.23 -3.02
C PHE A 103 -3.19 -10.69 -1.80
N LEU A 104 -2.46 -10.93 -0.71
CA LEU A 104 -2.98 -11.03 0.65
C LEU A 104 -2.50 -9.79 1.42
N PHE A 105 -3.42 -9.00 1.94
CA PHE A 105 -3.11 -7.79 2.72
C PHE A 105 -3.41 -8.01 4.19
N ALA A 106 -2.49 -7.63 5.06
CA ALA A 106 -2.66 -7.67 6.51
C ALA A 106 -2.44 -6.29 7.13
N ALA A 107 -3.50 -5.72 7.73
CA ALA A 107 -3.43 -4.57 8.60
C ALA A 107 -3.17 -5.02 10.03
N ILE A 108 -2.03 -4.61 10.59
CA ILE A 108 -1.55 -5.04 11.90
C ILE A 108 -1.62 -3.85 12.87
N PRO A 109 -2.54 -3.85 13.85
CA PRO A 109 -2.68 -2.73 14.78
C PRO A 109 -1.49 -2.65 15.74
N VAL A 110 -1.07 -1.41 16.06
CA VAL A 110 -0.10 -1.11 17.11
C VAL A 110 -0.76 -0.36 18.26
N GLU A 111 -0.36 -0.69 19.51
CA GLU A 111 -0.92 -0.08 20.72
C GLU A 111 -0.44 1.35 20.92
N SER A 112 0.85 1.60 20.63
CA SER A 112 1.47 2.91 20.77
C SER A 112 2.20 3.26 19.48
N TRP A 113 1.61 4.15 18.66
CA TRP A 113 2.14 4.58 17.38
C TRP A 113 3.58 5.08 17.46
N TYR A 114 3.85 5.97 18.43
CA TYR A 114 5.16 6.60 18.58
C TYR A 114 6.22 5.66 19.14
N ASP A 115 5.82 4.71 19.99
CA ASP A 115 6.78 3.76 20.55
C ASP A 115 7.06 2.61 19.60
N ALA A 116 6.00 1.97 19.10
CA ALA A 116 6.09 0.74 18.33
C ALA A 116 6.77 0.90 16.96
N LEU A 117 6.71 2.11 16.37
CA LEU A 117 7.18 2.36 15.01
C LEU A 117 8.45 3.19 14.94
N SER A 118 8.96 3.72 16.05
CA SER A 118 10.20 4.47 16.07
C SER A 118 11.42 3.56 16.22
N PRO A 119 12.47 3.74 15.41
CA PRO A 119 13.69 2.90 15.45
C PRO A 119 14.44 2.94 16.78
N TRP A 120 14.45 4.07 17.46
CA TRP A 120 15.09 4.34 18.76
C TRP A 120 14.34 5.43 19.51
N GLU A 121 14.68 5.59 20.79
CA GLU A 121 14.14 6.66 21.61
C GLU A 121 14.56 8.03 21.05
N ALA A 122 13.59 8.96 20.97
CA ALA A 122 13.84 10.32 20.57
C ALA A 122 12.88 11.29 21.28
N PRO A 123 13.30 12.55 21.51
CA PRO A 123 12.44 13.56 22.11
C PRO A 123 11.25 13.89 21.21
N ALA A 124 10.20 14.46 21.81
CA ALA A 124 9.05 14.96 21.06
C ALA A 124 9.48 16.02 20.03
N VAL A 125 9.07 15.81 18.78
CA VAL A 125 9.26 16.80 17.69
C VAL A 125 8.10 17.80 17.65
N TRP A 126 6.93 17.36 18.09
CA TRP A 126 5.75 18.21 18.33
C TRP A 126 4.99 17.71 19.58
N GLY A 127 4.18 18.57 20.17
CA GLY A 127 3.42 18.19 21.37
C GLY A 127 4.34 17.88 22.55
N LYS A 128 3.96 16.85 23.34
CA LYS A 128 4.69 16.46 24.57
C LYS A 128 5.16 15.01 24.54
N GLN A 129 4.66 14.20 23.62
CA GLN A 129 4.95 12.77 23.54
C GLN A 129 6.23 12.55 22.72
N GLY A 130 7.23 11.92 23.30
CA GLY A 130 8.43 11.44 22.62
C GLY A 130 8.20 10.11 21.93
N PHE A 131 9.26 9.56 21.39
CA PHE A 131 9.30 8.29 20.66
C PHE A 131 9.98 7.22 21.53
N GLY A 132 9.36 6.04 21.66
CA GLY A 132 9.82 5.01 22.61
C GLY A 132 10.82 3.98 22.06
N GLY A 133 11.13 4.00 20.75
CA GLY A 133 12.22 3.18 20.19
C GLY A 133 11.97 1.69 20.13
N LYS A 134 10.71 1.24 20.02
CA LYS A 134 10.34 -0.19 20.09
C LYS A 134 10.14 -0.84 18.70
N ALA A 135 10.66 -0.25 17.64
CA ALA A 135 10.53 -0.81 16.29
C ALA A 135 11.11 -2.24 16.18
N THR A 136 12.17 -2.56 16.94
CA THR A 136 12.74 -3.91 16.98
C THR A 136 11.72 -4.94 17.48
N GLU A 137 10.98 -4.64 18.55
CA GLU A 137 9.93 -5.52 19.07
C GLU A 137 8.81 -5.73 18.06
N THR A 138 8.46 -4.66 17.33
CA THR A 138 7.46 -4.71 16.26
C THR A 138 7.94 -5.55 15.09
N LEU A 139 9.19 -5.41 14.67
CA LEU A 139 9.78 -6.23 13.62
C LEU A 139 9.83 -7.71 14.03
N CYS A 140 10.26 -8.03 15.26
CA CYS A 140 10.24 -9.40 15.78
C CYS A 140 8.81 -9.98 15.74
N PHE A 141 7.80 -9.21 16.16
CA PHE A 141 6.41 -9.65 16.06
C PHE A 141 5.98 -9.96 14.63
N LEU A 142 6.36 -9.12 13.66
CA LEU A 142 6.09 -9.37 12.23
C LEU A 142 6.76 -10.66 11.74
N THR A 143 8.05 -10.83 12.03
CA THR A 143 8.85 -11.93 11.47
C THR A 143 8.63 -13.26 12.17
N GLU A 144 8.34 -13.26 13.47
CA GLU A 144 8.20 -14.47 14.28
C GLU A 144 6.76 -14.93 14.49
N GLN A 145 5.78 -14.01 14.35
CA GLN A 145 4.38 -14.35 14.57
C GLN A 145 3.50 -14.07 13.35
N VAL A 146 3.49 -12.83 12.82
CA VAL A 146 2.53 -12.45 11.76
C VAL A 146 2.79 -13.26 10.49
N ILE A 147 4.00 -13.17 9.93
CA ILE A 147 4.34 -13.81 8.65
C ILE A 147 4.20 -15.34 8.74
N PRO A 148 4.72 -16.03 9.78
CA PRO A 148 4.52 -17.47 9.91
C PRO A 148 3.05 -17.87 10.05
N THR A 149 2.24 -17.13 10.83
CA THR A 149 0.82 -17.40 10.98
C THR A 149 0.08 -17.26 9.66
N LEU A 150 0.34 -16.19 8.90
CA LEU A 150 -0.28 -15.99 7.58
C LEU A 150 0.12 -17.08 6.58
N LYS A 151 1.39 -17.46 6.54
CA LYS A 151 1.86 -18.59 5.70
C LYS A 151 1.26 -19.93 6.09
N GLN A 152 0.93 -20.13 7.34
CA GLN A 152 0.27 -21.34 7.82
C GLN A 152 -1.23 -21.36 7.49
N GLN A 153 -1.90 -20.22 7.62
CA GLN A 153 -3.37 -20.11 7.45
C GLN A 153 -3.79 -19.98 5.97
N TYR A 154 -2.92 -19.39 5.14
CA TYR A 154 -3.17 -19.19 3.72
C TYR A 154 -2.13 -19.98 2.91
N PRO A 155 -2.55 -20.74 1.88
CA PRO A 155 -1.64 -21.46 1.00
C PRO A 155 -0.88 -20.49 0.08
N LEU A 156 0.05 -19.72 0.67
CA LEU A 156 0.91 -18.81 -0.07
C LEU A 156 2.05 -19.59 -0.74
N PRO A 157 2.53 -19.15 -1.92
CA PRO A 157 3.72 -19.72 -2.53
C PRO A 157 4.94 -19.61 -1.59
N GLU A 158 5.87 -20.55 -1.70
CA GLU A 158 7.10 -20.52 -0.90
C GLU A 158 7.90 -19.22 -1.14
N ASN A 159 7.91 -18.76 -2.40
CA ASN A 159 8.57 -17.54 -2.85
C ASN A 159 7.65 -16.30 -2.87
N VAL A 160 6.58 -16.29 -2.06
CA VAL A 160 5.69 -15.11 -1.95
C VAL A 160 6.49 -13.84 -1.72
N LYS A 161 6.24 -12.81 -2.51
CA LYS A 161 6.90 -11.51 -2.41
C LYS A 161 6.29 -10.72 -1.23
N ILE A 162 7.08 -10.50 -0.18
CA ILE A 162 6.61 -9.79 1.03
C ILE A 162 6.93 -8.31 0.90
N ILE A 163 5.91 -7.47 1.00
CA ILE A 163 6.03 -6.02 0.90
C ILE A 163 5.57 -5.41 2.23
N LEU A 164 6.42 -4.59 2.83
CA LEU A 164 6.09 -3.83 4.02
C LEU A 164 5.83 -2.37 3.63
N GLY A 165 4.71 -1.82 4.08
CA GLY A 165 4.37 -0.46 3.74
C GLY A 165 3.66 0.28 4.87
N GLY A 166 3.33 1.53 4.59
CA GLY A 166 2.55 2.38 5.48
C GLY A 166 2.76 3.86 5.26
N TYR A 167 1.99 4.63 6.04
CA TYR A 167 1.98 6.08 6.01
C TYR A 167 2.79 6.67 7.17
N SER A 168 3.44 7.81 6.95
CA SER A 168 4.08 8.57 8.02
C SER A 168 5.14 7.77 8.81
N LEU A 169 4.94 7.57 10.10
CA LEU A 169 5.85 6.79 10.95
C LEU A 169 5.85 5.29 10.59
N ALA A 170 4.74 4.75 10.08
CA ALA A 170 4.72 3.40 9.55
C ALA A 170 5.53 3.27 8.25
N GLY A 171 5.56 4.31 7.42
CA GLY A 171 6.47 4.38 6.26
C GLY A 171 7.95 4.42 6.67
N LEU A 172 8.29 5.19 7.71
CA LEU A 172 9.63 5.16 8.29
C LEU A 172 9.99 3.78 8.86
N PHE A 173 9.05 3.16 9.59
CA PHE A 173 9.24 1.80 10.12
C PHE A 173 9.53 0.79 9.00
N ALA A 174 8.81 0.87 7.88
CA ALA A 174 9.02 -0.02 6.75
C ALA A 174 10.43 0.15 6.13
N LEU A 175 10.87 1.39 5.95
CA LEU A 175 12.23 1.69 5.50
C LEU A 175 13.28 1.18 6.49
N TRP A 176 13.11 1.44 7.78
CA TRP A 176 14.02 0.98 8.83
C TRP A 176 14.05 -0.55 8.93
N ALA A 177 12.90 -1.23 8.92
CA ALA A 177 12.83 -2.68 8.98
C ALA A 177 13.60 -3.33 7.83
N SER A 178 13.54 -2.72 6.65
CA SER A 178 14.30 -3.20 5.48
C SER A 178 15.82 -2.95 5.59
N THR A 179 16.31 -2.20 6.58
CA THR A 179 17.75 -2.17 6.91
C THR A 179 18.17 -3.33 7.81
N GLN A 180 17.23 -3.95 8.52
CA GLN A 180 17.47 -5.00 9.51
C GLN A 180 17.42 -6.42 8.92
N THR A 181 16.72 -6.60 7.79
CA THR A 181 16.52 -7.90 7.17
C THR A 181 16.29 -7.77 5.67
N ASN A 182 16.69 -8.81 4.91
CA ASN A 182 16.44 -8.93 3.47
C ASN A 182 15.12 -9.66 3.14
N LEU A 183 14.24 -9.83 4.14
CA LEU A 183 12.98 -10.55 3.98
C LEU A 183 12.01 -9.85 3.02
N PHE A 184 12.08 -8.50 2.96
CA PHE A 184 11.14 -7.71 2.21
C PHE A 184 11.57 -7.56 0.75
N TYR A 185 10.71 -8.02 -0.16
CA TYR A 185 10.83 -7.79 -1.59
C TYR A 185 10.81 -6.31 -1.95
N GLY A 186 9.91 -5.56 -1.28
CA GLY A 186 9.74 -4.15 -1.52
C GLY A 186 9.23 -3.37 -0.31
N VAL A 187 9.34 -2.06 -0.39
CA VAL A 187 8.88 -1.10 0.61
C VAL A 187 7.94 -0.08 -0.03
N ALA A 188 6.72 0.02 0.51
CA ALA A 188 5.70 0.97 0.10
C ALA A 188 5.61 2.11 1.14
N ALA A 189 6.48 3.12 1.06
CA ALA A 189 6.59 4.20 2.04
C ALA A 189 5.90 5.47 1.55
N ALA A 190 4.65 5.68 1.97
CA ALA A 190 3.89 6.88 1.66
C ALA A 190 4.10 7.97 2.71
N SER A 191 4.53 9.16 2.29
CA SER A 191 4.84 10.32 3.16
C SER A 191 5.63 9.92 4.42
N PRO A 192 6.72 9.13 4.31
CA PRO A 192 7.44 8.59 5.45
C PRO A 192 8.08 9.70 6.30
N SER A 193 8.11 9.50 7.62
CA SER A 193 8.70 10.44 8.57
C SER A 193 10.23 10.44 8.53
N VAL A 194 10.83 10.65 7.34
CA VAL A 194 12.30 10.61 7.14
C VAL A 194 13.05 11.73 7.86
N TRP A 195 12.34 12.74 8.35
CA TRP A 195 12.82 13.78 9.26
C TRP A 195 13.12 13.26 10.68
N PHE A 196 12.84 11.98 10.98
CA PHE A 196 13.04 11.40 12.33
C PHE A 196 14.50 11.57 12.79
N PRO A 197 14.72 12.03 14.04
CA PRO A 197 16.05 12.38 14.51
C PRO A 197 17.09 11.26 14.33
N GLY A 198 18.14 11.53 13.57
CA GLY A 198 19.24 10.60 13.32
C GLY A 198 19.00 9.60 12.18
N TRP A 199 17.80 9.56 11.58
CA TRP A 199 17.46 8.59 10.54
C TRP A 199 18.37 8.67 9.31
N MET A 200 18.58 9.86 8.77
CA MET A 200 19.37 10.05 7.53
C MET A 200 20.84 9.65 7.69
N GLU A 201 21.40 9.78 8.90
CA GLU A 201 22.75 9.31 9.20
C GLU A 201 22.77 7.78 9.41
N PHE A 202 21.77 7.24 10.09
CA PHE A 202 21.63 5.80 10.29
C PHE A 202 21.50 5.06 8.94
N GLU A 203 20.62 5.52 8.03
CA GLU A 203 20.40 4.91 6.71
C GLU A 203 21.69 4.93 5.86
N ARG A 204 22.48 5.99 5.97
CA ARG A 204 23.76 6.09 5.27
C ARG A 204 24.71 4.96 5.65
N GLN A 205 24.67 4.51 6.91
CA GLN A 205 25.55 3.46 7.46
C GLN A 205 24.91 2.05 7.34
N HIS A 206 23.60 1.97 7.30
CA HIS A 206 22.82 0.73 7.26
C HIS A 206 21.90 0.72 6.03
N PRO A 207 22.37 0.24 4.88
CA PRO A 207 21.61 0.28 3.63
C PRO A 207 20.29 -0.47 3.72
N ILE A 208 19.23 0.11 3.16
CA ILE A 208 17.97 -0.56 2.89
C ILE A 208 18.21 -1.72 1.92
N GLN A 209 17.71 -2.90 2.24
CA GLN A 209 18.00 -4.15 1.52
C GLN A 209 16.93 -4.49 0.47
N ALA A 210 15.72 -3.93 0.57
CA ALA A 210 14.68 -4.11 -0.43
C ALA A 210 15.11 -3.51 -1.78
N GLN A 211 14.72 -4.18 -2.86
CA GLN A 211 15.10 -3.77 -4.22
C GLN A 211 14.06 -2.84 -4.85
N HIS A 212 12.77 -2.93 -4.46
CA HIS A 212 11.68 -2.14 -5.01
C HIS A 212 11.17 -1.19 -3.93
N ILE A 213 11.38 0.11 -4.10
CA ILE A 213 11.09 1.10 -3.07
C ILE A 213 10.27 2.24 -3.64
N TYR A 214 9.04 2.38 -3.14
CA TYR A 214 8.24 3.55 -3.43
C TYR A 214 8.37 4.57 -2.29
N LEU A 215 8.63 5.80 -2.66
CA LEU A 215 8.62 6.97 -1.78
C LEU A 215 7.60 7.98 -2.30
N SER A 216 6.88 8.64 -1.42
CA SER A 216 6.10 9.82 -1.81
C SER A 216 6.09 10.89 -0.74
N LEU A 217 5.71 12.10 -1.13
CA LEU A 217 5.52 13.22 -0.23
C LEU A 217 4.42 14.16 -0.76
N GLY A 218 3.69 14.80 0.12
CA GLY A 218 2.81 15.90 -0.27
C GLY A 218 3.60 17.19 -0.52
N ASP A 219 3.24 17.92 -1.59
CA ASP A 219 3.94 19.14 -2.04
C ASP A 219 3.91 20.31 -1.03
N LYS A 220 3.11 20.18 0.05
CA LYS A 220 3.02 21.16 1.14
C LYS A 220 3.65 20.68 2.46
N GLU A 221 4.15 19.45 2.53
CA GLU A 221 4.65 18.89 3.79
C GLU A 221 5.96 19.56 4.26
N GLU A 222 6.86 19.89 3.34
CA GLU A 222 8.10 20.61 3.64
C GLU A 222 7.89 22.08 4.03
N HIS A 223 6.68 22.62 3.82
CA HIS A 223 6.35 24.02 4.16
C HIS A 223 5.76 24.21 5.57
N THR A 224 5.96 23.22 6.46
CA THR A 224 5.55 23.34 7.86
C THR A 224 6.41 24.34 8.63
N LYS A 225 5.83 24.93 9.71
CA LYS A 225 6.56 25.84 10.62
C LYS A 225 7.52 25.09 11.57
N ASN A 226 7.35 23.78 11.72
CA ASN A 226 8.25 22.96 12.53
C ASN A 226 9.53 22.67 11.71
N THR A 227 10.65 23.23 12.14
CA THR A 227 11.93 23.19 11.41
C THR A 227 12.49 21.76 11.26
N VAL A 228 12.22 20.86 12.22
CA VAL A 228 12.64 19.45 12.13
C VAL A 228 11.83 18.74 11.06
N MET A 229 10.50 18.90 11.08
CA MET A 229 9.63 18.27 10.10
C MET A 229 9.79 18.89 8.69
N ALA A 230 10.15 20.16 8.59
CA ALA A 230 10.38 20.83 7.30
C ALA A 230 11.54 20.23 6.51
N ALA A 231 12.48 19.55 7.17
CA ALA A 231 13.58 18.86 6.52
C ALA A 231 13.12 17.67 5.65
N VAL A 232 11.87 17.21 5.80
CA VAL A 232 11.33 16.03 5.11
C VAL A 232 11.53 16.08 3.60
N GLY A 233 11.40 17.27 2.97
CA GLY A 233 11.54 17.43 1.54
C GLY A 233 12.98 17.16 1.06
N ASP A 234 13.98 17.72 1.74
CA ASP A 234 15.39 17.52 1.41
C ASP A 234 15.85 16.11 1.78
N ASP A 235 15.39 15.60 2.91
CA ASP A 235 15.72 14.27 3.39
C ASP A 235 15.20 13.18 2.42
N ILE A 236 13.96 13.29 1.95
CA ILE A 236 13.39 12.28 1.04
C ILE A 236 14.04 12.34 -0.35
N ARG A 237 14.38 13.53 -0.86
CA ARG A 237 15.16 13.68 -2.12
C ARG A 237 16.54 13.04 -1.99
N THR A 238 17.19 13.26 -0.85
CA THR A 238 18.51 12.68 -0.54
C THR A 238 18.43 11.16 -0.43
N LEU A 239 17.41 10.63 0.26
CA LEU A 239 17.17 9.20 0.37
C LEU A 239 16.95 8.56 -0.99
N HIS A 240 16.05 9.12 -1.81
CA HIS A 240 15.79 8.65 -3.17
C HIS A 240 17.07 8.61 -4.01
N SER A 241 17.87 9.68 -3.98
CA SER A 241 19.13 9.74 -4.72
C SER A 241 20.13 8.66 -4.29
N ARG A 242 20.21 8.38 -2.97
CA ARG A 242 21.07 7.30 -2.44
C ARG A 242 20.61 5.92 -2.87
N LEU A 243 19.30 5.67 -2.80
CA LEU A 243 18.72 4.38 -3.20
C LEU A 243 18.94 4.09 -4.68
N THR A 244 18.66 5.07 -5.53
CA THR A 244 18.91 4.96 -6.98
C THR A 244 20.40 4.75 -7.29
N ALA A 245 21.30 5.47 -6.62
CA ALA A 245 22.74 5.31 -6.79
C ALA A 245 23.25 3.93 -6.35
N ARG A 246 22.54 3.24 -5.46
CA ARG A 246 22.84 1.84 -5.04
C ARG A 246 22.22 0.79 -5.96
N GLY A 247 21.48 1.20 -6.99
CA GLY A 247 20.86 0.31 -7.96
C GLY A 247 19.49 -0.23 -7.54
N ALA A 248 18.86 0.32 -6.50
CA ALA A 248 17.48 -0.03 -6.17
C ALA A 248 16.53 0.54 -7.23
N ASP A 249 15.49 -0.24 -7.59
CA ASP A 249 14.35 0.25 -8.32
C ASP A 249 13.52 1.12 -7.38
N CYS A 250 13.68 2.43 -7.50
CA CYS A 250 13.14 3.39 -6.55
C CYS A 250 12.50 4.57 -7.27
N THR A 251 11.28 4.92 -6.83
CA THR A 251 10.59 6.13 -7.28
C THR A 251 10.35 7.10 -6.14
N LEU A 252 10.25 8.39 -6.46
CA LEU A 252 9.80 9.45 -5.56
C LEU A 252 8.67 10.23 -6.22
N GLU A 253 7.47 10.11 -5.66
CA GLU A 253 6.30 10.80 -6.18
C GLU A 253 5.86 11.96 -5.29
N TRP A 254 5.50 13.08 -5.92
CA TRP A 254 4.94 14.25 -5.25
C TRP A 254 3.42 14.28 -5.40
N ASN A 255 2.71 14.28 -4.28
CA ASN A 255 1.25 14.34 -4.23
C ASN A 255 0.78 15.76 -3.90
N SER A 256 -0.38 16.16 -4.41
CA SER A 256 -0.94 17.48 -4.08
C SER A 256 -1.45 17.53 -2.65
N GLY A 257 -0.98 18.48 -1.84
CA GLY A 257 -1.49 18.80 -0.51
C GLY A 257 -0.52 18.50 0.63
N GLY A 258 -1.02 18.63 1.86
CA GLY A 258 -0.25 18.37 3.09
C GLY A 258 -0.36 16.93 3.55
N HIS A 259 0.25 16.68 4.73
CA HIS A 259 0.44 15.36 5.32
C HIS A 259 -0.85 14.54 5.54
N PHE A 260 -1.99 15.17 5.81
CA PHE A 260 -3.23 14.47 6.14
C PHE A 260 -4.20 14.33 4.95
N LYS A 261 -3.76 14.67 3.74
CA LYS A 261 -4.61 14.59 2.56
C LYS A 261 -4.48 13.24 1.87
N ASP A 262 -5.60 12.55 1.70
CA ASP A 262 -5.72 11.31 0.91
C ASP A 262 -4.68 10.23 1.33
N ALA A 263 -4.44 10.07 2.64
CA ALA A 263 -3.41 9.18 3.17
C ALA A 263 -3.62 7.72 2.73
N ASP A 264 -4.86 7.24 2.78
CA ASP A 264 -5.28 5.92 2.31
C ASP A 264 -4.98 5.70 0.82
N LEU A 265 -5.34 6.66 -0.04
CA LEU A 265 -5.10 6.55 -1.48
C LEU A 265 -3.61 6.66 -1.83
N ARG A 266 -2.83 7.45 -1.08
CA ARG A 266 -1.38 7.54 -1.26
C ARG A 266 -0.68 6.25 -0.85
N THR A 267 -1.14 5.62 0.23
CA THR A 267 -0.61 4.32 0.68
C THR A 267 -0.99 3.21 -0.30
N ALA A 268 -2.25 3.21 -0.77
CA ALA A 268 -2.68 2.29 -1.82
C ALA A 268 -1.81 2.38 -3.06
N LYS A 269 -1.54 3.61 -3.52
CA LYS A 269 -0.67 3.84 -4.68
C LYS A 269 0.76 3.37 -4.46
N ALA A 270 1.28 3.51 -3.23
CA ALA A 270 2.59 2.99 -2.89
C ALA A 270 2.65 1.47 -3.02
N PHE A 271 1.65 0.75 -2.51
CA PHE A 271 1.57 -0.69 -2.68
C PHE A 271 1.37 -1.09 -4.15
N GLN A 272 0.47 -0.41 -4.89
CA GLN A 272 0.25 -0.67 -6.31
C GLN A 272 1.55 -0.58 -7.11
N TRP A 273 2.33 0.47 -6.90
CA TRP A 273 3.60 0.65 -7.60
C TRP A 273 4.57 -0.52 -7.32
N VAL A 274 4.70 -0.96 -6.06
CA VAL A 274 5.64 -2.05 -5.70
C VAL A 274 5.20 -3.42 -6.24
N ILE A 275 3.87 -3.64 -6.42
CA ILE A 275 3.35 -4.91 -6.98
C ILE A 275 3.25 -4.88 -8.52
N GLU A 276 3.37 -3.72 -9.17
CA GLU A 276 3.48 -3.63 -10.61
C GLU A 276 4.85 -4.14 -11.06
N GLU A 277 4.87 -4.97 -12.12
CA GLU A 277 6.14 -5.38 -12.73
C GLU A 277 6.72 -4.18 -13.49
N HIS A 278 7.82 -3.64 -13.01
CA HIS A 278 8.59 -2.65 -13.74
C HIS A 278 9.56 -3.40 -14.68
N ALA A 279 9.21 -3.38 -15.99
CA ALA A 279 9.99 -4.00 -17.06
C ALA A 279 11.24 -3.17 -17.40
#